data_69f7fc3ab85464d1999e590c8038fdc6
#
_entry.id   69f7fc3ab85464d1999e590c8038fdc6
#
_cell.length_a   1.000
_cell.length_b   1.000
_cell.length_c   1.000
_cell.angle_alpha   90.00
_cell.angle_beta   90.00
_cell.angle_gamma   90.00
#
_symmetry.space_group_name_H-M   'P 1'
#
loop_
_entity.id
_entity.type
_entity.pdbx_description
1 polymer ?
#
loop_
_entity_poly.entity_id
_entity_poly.type
_entity_poly.pdbx_seq_one_letter_code
_entity_poly.pdbx_strand_id
1 'polypeptide(L)'
;MAPLLKYKSIFISDVHLGTKGCQAGKLLEFFKNSRSENLYLVGDIIDVWAMQKSFYWPQEHNDVIQKILRKARHGTKVFYIIGNHDEVFRKFIPMHLGDIKIVNRVIHETQLGKKYLVVHGDAWDGVMKHAKWLSKLGAIAYELLLKINIIINFFRKLRGKDYWSLAKFLKYKVKNAVKFIGEYENTLSSYAKRKKFDGIICGHIPVSYTHLTLPTRLMV
;
A
#
# COMPACT_ATOMS: atom_id res chain seq x y z
N MET A 1 22.84 19.49 10.08
CA MET A 1 21.39 19.13 10.06
C MET A 1 20.96 18.96 8.61
N ALA A 2 20.28 17.87 8.28
CA ALA A 2 19.72 17.73 6.93
C ALA A 2 18.70 18.87 6.67
N PRO A 3 18.62 19.39 5.44
CA PRO A 3 17.69 20.47 5.11
C PRO A 3 16.25 20.00 5.28
N LEU A 4 15.40 20.86 5.84
CA LEU A 4 13.99 20.60 6.02
C LEU A 4 13.28 20.58 4.65
N LEU A 5 12.82 19.43 4.22
CA LEU A 5 12.08 19.26 2.97
C LEU A 5 10.65 19.80 3.09
N LYS A 6 10.25 20.66 2.17
CA LYS A 6 8.89 21.24 2.13
C LYS A 6 8.13 20.69 0.92
N TYR A 7 6.93 20.16 1.17
CA TYR A 7 6.06 19.60 0.16
C TYR A 7 4.68 20.26 0.19
N LYS A 8 4.00 20.33 -0.94
CA LYS A 8 2.57 20.70 -0.99
C LYS A 8 1.71 19.59 -0.40
N SER A 9 1.96 18.36 -0.80
CA SER A 9 1.20 17.20 -0.36
C SER A 9 2.10 15.99 -0.18
N ILE A 10 1.87 15.25 0.89
CA ILE A 10 2.51 13.97 1.19
C ILE A 10 1.41 12.90 1.26
N PHE A 11 1.66 11.76 0.59
CA PHE A 11 0.79 10.59 0.62
C PHE A 11 1.54 9.42 1.23
N ILE A 12 0.96 8.77 2.23
CA ILE A 12 1.56 7.64 2.96
C ILE A 12 0.47 6.59 3.11
N SER A 13 0.76 5.35 2.77
CA SER A 13 -0.16 4.21 2.91
C SER A 13 0.52 3.01 3.56
N ASP A 14 -0.26 2.03 4.00
CA ASP A 14 0.21 0.70 4.38
C ASP A 14 1.33 0.73 5.45
N VAL A 15 1.16 1.58 6.46
CA VAL A 15 2.12 1.75 7.58
C VAL A 15 2.05 0.57 8.53
N HIS A 16 0.84 0.04 8.78
CA HIS A 16 0.57 -1.09 9.66
C HIS A 16 1.12 -0.92 11.08
N LEU A 17 0.86 0.23 11.72
CA LEU A 17 1.12 0.40 13.15
C LEU A 17 0.35 -0.68 13.93
N GLY A 18 0.99 -1.33 14.88
CA GLY A 18 0.44 -2.50 15.58
C GLY A 18 1.07 -3.81 15.13
N THR A 19 2.00 -3.78 14.17
CA THR A 19 2.74 -4.95 13.71
C THR A 19 4.24 -4.83 13.97
N LYS A 20 4.93 -5.97 14.13
CA LYS A 20 6.39 -6.01 14.29
C LYS A 20 7.14 -5.63 13.01
N GLY A 21 6.48 -5.72 11.84
CA GLY A 21 7.07 -5.38 10.54
C GLY A 21 7.03 -3.88 10.20
N CYS A 22 6.31 -3.09 11.00
CA CYS A 22 6.18 -1.66 10.78
C CYS A 22 7.53 -0.94 10.86
N GLN A 23 7.80 -0.05 9.90
CA GLN A 23 9.03 0.76 9.86
C GLN A 23 8.82 2.14 10.53
N ALA A 24 8.26 2.14 11.75
CA ALA A 24 7.89 3.35 12.49
C ALA A 24 9.06 4.33 12.65
N GLY A 25 10.26 3.84 12.97
CA GLY A 25 11.46 4.67 13.10
C GLY A 25 11.81 5.44 11.84
N LYS A 26 11.73 4.81 10.66
CA LYS A 26 11.97 5.48 9.37
C LYS A 26 10.90 6.53 9.08
N LEU A 27 9.64 6.24 9.40
CA LEU A 27 8.56 7.19 9.24
C LEU A 27 8.71 8.41 10.16
N LEU A 28 9.13 8.20 11.39
CA LEU A 28 9.45 9.28 12.32
C LEU A 28 10.59 10.18 11.80
N GLU A 29 11.64 9.57 11.28
CA GLU A 29 12.76 10.30 10.68
C GLU A 29 12.29 11.12 9.48
N PHE A 30 11.49 10.54 8.59
CA PHE A 30 10.89 11.25 7.46
C PHE A 30 10.02 12.43 7.95
N PHE A 31 9.15 12.22 8.93
CA PHE A 31 8.31 13.29 9.49
C PHE A 31 9.09 14.38 10.21
N LYS A 32 10.27 14.05 10.77
CA LYS A 32 11.17 15.02 11.42
C LYS A 32 11.76 15.97 10.38
N ASN A 33 12.12 15.43 9.21
CA ASN A 33 12.84 16.14 8.15
C ASN A 33 11.93 16.70 7.06
N SER A 34 10.60 16.53 7.20
CA SER A 34 9.64 17.00 6.19
C SER A 34 8.49 17.81 6.78
N ARG A 35 8.00 18.78 5.98
CA ARG A 35 6.76 19.53 6.21
C ARG A 35 5.90 19.49 4.96
N SER A 36 4.57 19.55 5.14
CA SER A 36 3.63 19.64 4.02
C SER A 36 2.43 20.49 4.39
N GLU A 37 1.78 21.04 3.38
CA GLU A 37 0.48 21.70 3.56
C GLU A 37 -0.62 20.66 3.77
N ASN A 38 -0.56 19.55 3.04
CA ASN A 38 -1.49 18.45 3.15
C ASN A 38 -0.75 17.14 3.45
N LEU A 39 -1.33 16.31 4.32
CA LEU A 39 -0.87 14.96 4.62
C LEU A 39 -2.05 14.00 4.45
N TYR A 40 -1.89 13.06 3.53
CA TYR A 40 -2.86 12.00 3.27
C TYR A 40 -2.32 10.68 3.81
N LEU A 41 -3.01 10.13 4.79
CA LEU A 41 -2.78 8.79 5.34
C LEU A 41 -3.75 7.85 4.61
N VAL A 42 -3.25 7.12 3.61
CA VAL A 42 -4.07 6.46 2.59
C VAL A 42 -4.33 4.99 2.95
N GLY A 43 -4.98 4.77 4.08
CA GLY A 43 -5.42 3.48 4.57
C GLY A 43 -4.32 2.58 5.16
N ASP A 44 -4.76 1.62 5.95
CA ASP A 44 -3.91 0.64 6.62
C ASP A 44 -2.79 1.29 7.45
N ILE A 45 -3.14 2.40 8.12
CA ILE A 45 -2.20 3.12 8.99
C ILE A 45 -2.07 2.38 10.31
N ILE A 46 -3.21 1.94 10.88
CA ILE A 46 -3.26 1.14 12.11
C ILE A 46 -3.76 -0.26 11.73
N ASP A 47 -2.97 -1.29 12.04
CA ASP A 47 -3.37 -2.67 11.79
C ASP A 47 -4.20 -3.23 12.94
N VAL A 48 -5.49 -2.87 12.96
CA VAL A 48 -6.43 -3.36 13.97
C VAL A 48 -6.60 -4.87 13.87
N TRP A 49 -6.54 -5.47 12.67
CA TRP A 49 -6.65 -6.92 12.51
C TRP A 49 -5.50 -7.67 13.16
N ALA A 50 -4.26 -7.17 13.03
CA ALA A 50 -3.11 -7.75 13.70
C ALA A 50 -3.21 -7.59 15.22
N MET A 51 -3.61 -6.40 15.70
CA MET A 51 -3.75 -6.10 17.12
C MET A 51 -4.85 -6.93 17.80
N GLN A 52 -5.94 -7.27 17.10
CA GLN A 52 -6.97 -8.18 17.61
C GLN A 52 -6.45 -9.62 17.85
N LYS A 53 -5.44 -10.05 17.10
CA LYS A 53 -4.82 -11.38 17.25
C LYS A 53 -3.75 -11.38 18.34
N SER A 54 -2.94 -10.34 18.39
CA SER A 54 -1.87 -10.16 19.35
C SER A 54 -1.57 -8.68 19.48
N PHE A 55 -1.82 -8.10 20.65
CA PHE A 55 -1.55 -6.69 20.90
C PHE A 55 -0.05 -6.42 20.91
N TYR A 56 0.39 -5.55 20.02
CA TYR A 56 1.76 -5.07 19.91
C TYR A 56 1.77 -3.58 19.63
N TRP A 57 2.22 -2.76 20.60
CA TRP A 57 2.23 -1.31 20.47
C TRP A 57 3.44 -0.70 21.17
N PRO A 58 4.62 -0.72 20.54
CA PRO A 58 5.82 -0.12 21.09
C PRO A 58 5.74 1.40 21.09
N GLN A 59 6.63 2.05 21.86
CA GLN A 59 6.67 3.49 22.01
C GLN A 59 6.79 4.22 20.66
N GLU A 60 7.56 3.70 19.73
CA GLU A 60 7.72 4.28 18.39
C GLU A 60 6.38 4.42 17.62
N HIS A 61 5.45 3.48 17.79
CA HIS A 61 4.11 3.59 17.18
C HIS A 61 3.32 4.74 17.78
N ASN A 62 3.40 4.91 19.10
CA ASN A 62 2.80 6.03 19.80
C ASN A 62 3.40 7.37 19.33
N ASP A 63 4.71 7.42 19.15
CA ASP A 63 5.43 8.61 18.67
C ASP A 63 5.00 9.01 17.26
N VAL A 64 4.73 8.03 16.37
CA VAL A 64 4.16 8.30 15.04
C VAL A 64 2.81 9.00 15.15
N ILE A 65 1.88 8.48 15.97
CA ILE A 65 0.57 9.08 16.18
C ILE A 65 0.72 10.50 16.73
N GLN A 66 1.53 10.68 17.76
CA GLN A 66 1.81 12.01 18.33
C GLN A 66 2.38 12.98 17.28
N LYS A 67 3.25 12.49 16.40
CA LYS A 67 3.84 13.32 15.36
C LYS A 67 2.80 13.75 14.32
N ILE A 68 1.87 12.86 13.96
CA ILE A 68 0.75 13.17 13.05
C ILE A 68 -0.17 14.22 13.68
N LEU A 69 -0.60 14.02 14.94
CA LEU A 69 -1.41 14.97 15.69
C LEU A 69 -0.72 16.34 15.80
N ARG A 70 0.58 16.34 16.06
CA ARG A 70 1.37 17.59 16.12
C ARG A 70 1.41 18.30 14.78
N LYS A 71 1.57 17.58 13.65
CA LYS A 71 1.53 18.18 12.31
C LYS A 71 0.17 18.83 12.04
N ALA A 72 -0.93 18.15 12.37
CA ALA A 72 -2.28 18.69 12.24
C ALA A 72 -2.44 19.97 13.05
N ARG A 73 -2.09 19.95 14.34
CA ARG A 73 -2.14 21.11 15.23
C ARG A 73 -1.30 22.31 14.76
N HIS A 74 -0.24 22.08 13.97
CA HIS A 74 0.61 23.13 13.41
C HIS A 74 0.20 23.52 11.98
N GLY A 75 -1.05 23.25 11.57
CA GLY A 75 -1.65 23.74 10.35
C GLY A 75 -1.52 22.84 9.12
N THR A 76 -0.92 21.65 9.24
CA THR A 76 -1.00 20.65 8.16
C THR A 76 -2.42 20.10 8.08
N LYS A 77 -3.06 20.19 6.92
CA LYS A 77 -4.37 19.54 6.67
C LYS A 77 -4.17 18.04 6.60
N VAL A 78 -4.63 17.30 7.61
CA VAL A 78 -4.45 15.84 7.67
C VAL A 78 -5.76 15.13 7.33
N PHE A 79 -5.67 14.21 6.37
CA PHE A 79 -6.75 13.32 5.96
C PHE A 79 -6.35 11.88 6.26
N TYR A 80 -7.15 11.19 7.07
CA TYR A 80 -7.03 9.78 7.32
C TYR A 80 -8.06 9.05 6.48
N ILE A 81 -7.62 8.42 5.42
CA ILE A 81 -8.43 7.57 4.54
C ILE A 81 -8.40 6.16 5.13
N ILE A 82 -9.55 5.54 5.31
CA ILE A 82 -9.67 4.24 5.96
C ILE A 82 -9.36 3.13 4.95
N GLY A 83 -8.52 2.18 5.35
CA GLY A 83 -8.25 0.94 4.64
C GLY A 83 -9.03 -0.26 5.18
N ASN A 84 -8.64 -1.47 4.79
CA ASN A 84 -9.28 -2.69 5.27
C ASN A 84 -8.76 -3.14 6.64
N HIS A 85 -7.50 -2.88 7.00
CA HIS A 85 -6.97 -3.23 8.31
C HIS A 85 -7.46 -2.32 9.43
N ASP A 86 -7.88 -1.11 9.10
CA ASP A 86 -8.45 -0.14 10.03
C ASP A 86 -9.95 0.17 9.75
N GLU A 87 -10.65 -0.75 9.06
CA GLU A 87 -12.06 -0.62 8.65
C GLU A 87 -13.04 -0.38 9.79
N VAL A 88 -12.67 -0.73 11.02
CA VAL A 88 -13.49 -0.48 12.23
C VAL A 88 -13.88 0.99 12.36
N PHE A 89 -13.04 1.90 11.88
CA PHE A 89 -13.32 3.34 11.91
C PHE A 89 -14.42 3.77 10.93
N ARG A 90 -14.78 2.95 9.93
CA ARG A 90 -15.86 3.25 8.97
C ARG A 90 -17.23 3.43 9.64
N LYS A 91 -17.42 2.78 10.79
CA LYS A 91 -18.68 2.90 11.56
C LYS A 91 -18.91 4.30 12.14
N PHE A 92 -17.85 5.10 12.22
CA PHE A 92 -17.87 6.40 12.87
C PHE A 92 -17.79 7.57 11.89
N ILE A 93 -17.83 7.32 10.58
CA ILE A 93 -17.77 8.37 9.56
C ILE A 93 -19.13 9.09 9.46
N PRO A 94 -19.10 10.43 9.31
CA PRO A 94 -17.97 11.36 9.30
C PRO A 94 -17.40 11.60 10.70
N MET A 95 -16.08 11.47 10.86
CA MET A 95 -15.40 11.63 12.14
C MET A 95 -14.22 12.61 12.01
N HIS A 96 -14.01 13.39 13.07
CA HIS A 96 -12.85 14.24 13.21
C HIS A 96 -12.11 13.86 14.50
N LEU A 97 -10.80 13.70 14.41
CA LEU A 97 -9.92 13.53 15.57
C LEU A 97 -9.05 14.80 15.68
N GLY A 98 -9.55 15.80 16.43
CA GLY A 98 -8.98 17.15 16.38
C GLY A 98 -9.04 17.70 14.96
N ASP A 99 -7.89 18.12 14.41
CA ASP A 99 -7.77 18.67 13.06
C ASP A 99 -7.57 17.60 11.97
N ILE A 100 -7.70 16.31 12.32
CA ILE A 100 -7.60 15.19 11.38
C ILE A 100 -8.99 14.81 10.90
N LYS A 101 -9.21 14.84 9.59
CA LYS A 101 -10.45 14.38 8.95
C LYS A 101 -10.35 12.89 8.62
N ILE A 102 -11.24 12.07 9.21
CA ILE A 102 -11.32 10.62 8.93
C ILE A 102 -12.42 10.39 7.92
N VAL A 103 -12.06 9.80 6.77
CA VAL A 103 -12.95 9.67 5.61
C VAL A 103 -12.69 8.37 4.85
N ASN A 104 -13.64 7.92 4.02
CA ASN A 104 -13.40 6.78 3.12
C ASN A 104 -12.61 7.17 1.87
N ARG A 105 -12.73 8.42 1.44
CA ARG A 105 -12.09 8.94 0.22
C ARG A 105 -12.07 10.47 0.29
N VAL A 106 -11.15 11.07 -0.46
CA VAL A 106 -11.08 12.53 -0.61
C VAL A 106 -10.61 12.86 -2.04
N ILE A 107 -10.97 14.04 -2.52
CA ILE A 107 -10.46 14.56 -3.78
C ILE A 107 -9.29 15.48 -3.46
N HIS A 108 -8.15 15.18 -4.05
CA HIS A 108 -6.98 16.04 -4.04
C HIS A 108 -6.96 16.88 -5.31
N GLU A 109 -6.96 18.18 -5.16
CA GLU A 109 -6.83 19.12 -6.27
C GLU A 109 -5.40 19.70 -6.28
N THR A 110 -4.73 19.59 -7.43
CA THR A 110 -3.39 20.15 -7.61
C THR A 110 -3.47 21.64 -7.92
N GLN A 111 -2.32 22.34 -7.86
CA GLN A 111 -2.23 23.75 -8.23
C GLN A 111 -2.61 24.01 -9.71
N LEU A 112 -2.51 23.01 -10.56
CA LEU A 112 -2.91 23.07 -11.97
C LEU A 112 -4.37 22.70 -12.20
N GLY A 113 -5.20 22.61 -11.13
CA GLY A 113 -6.63 22.29 -11.21
C GLY A 113 -6.93 20.80 -11.51
N LYS A 114 -5.92 19.93 -11.56
CA LYS A 114 -6.15 18.49 -11.75
C LYS A 114 -6.71 17.85 -10.50
N LYS A 115 -7.70 16.96 -10.67
CA LYS A 115 -8.44 16.30 -9.59
C LYS A 115 -8.11 14.82 -9.52
N TYR A 116 -7.54 14.42 -8.39
CA TYR A 116 -7.20 13.03 -8.10
C TYR A 116 -8.10 12.49 -6.99
N LEU A 117 -8.69 11.32 -7.23
CA LEU A 117 -9.39 10.60 -6.17
C LEU A 117 -8.35 9.90 -5.28
N VAL A 118 -8.32 10.23 -3.99
CA VAL A 118 -7.48 9.55 -2.99
C VAL A 118 -8.34 8.56 -2.22
N VAL A 119 -7.96 7.29 -2.26
CA VAL A 119 -8.70 6.17 -1.67
C VAL A 119 -7.73 5.03 -1.37
N HIS A 120 -8.00 4.19 -0.37
CA HIS A 120 -7.07 3.09 -0.06
C HIS A 120 -6.96 2.07 -1.20
N GLY A 121 -8.06 1.65 -1.79
CA GLY A 121 -8.04 0.70 -2.91
C GLY A 121 -8.75 -0.62 -2.62
N ASP A 122 -9.00 -0.97 -1.38
CA ASP A 122 -9.67 -2.18 -0.93
C ASP A 122 -11.09 -2.37 -1.50
N ALA A 123 -11.77 -1.29 -1.85
CA ALA A 123 -13.10 -1.34 -2.49
C ALA A 123 -13.11 -2.11 -3.83
N TRP A 124 -11.96 -2.24 -4.48
CA TRP A 124 -11.80 -3.03 -5.71
C TRP A 124 -11.31 -4.47 -5.46
N ASP A 125 -11.18 -4.89 -4.20
CA ASP A 125 -10.79 -6.25 -3.81
C ASP A 125 -11.74 -7.35 -4.34
N GLY A 126 -12.97 -7.00 -4.70
CA GLY A 126 -13.90 -7.93 -5.32
C GLY A 126 -13.36 -8.51 -6.64
N VAL A 127 -12.64 -7.70 -7.41
CA VAL A 127 -11.88 -8.11 -8.60
C VAL A 127 -10.61 -8.87 -8.18
N MET A 128 -10.14 -8.64 -6.94
CA MET A 128 -8.86 -9.10 -6.40
C MET A 128 -8.95 -10.36 -5.50
N LYS A 129 -10.15 -10.73 -5.03
CA LYS A 129 -10.31 -11.88 -4.08
C LYS A 129 -9.71 -13.18 -4.60
N HIS A 130 -9.84 -13.43 -5.90
CA HIS A 130 -9.24 -14.61 -6.53
C HIS A 130 -7.71 -14.55 -6.60
N ALA A 131 -7.12 -13.39 -6.63
CA ALA A 131 -5.68 -13.24 -6.76
C ALA A 131 -4.92 -13.28 -5.43
N LYS A 132 -5.51 -12.77 -4.32
CA LYS A 132 -4.90 -12.91 -2.97
C LYS A 132 -4.79 -14.38 -2.56
N TRP A 133 -5.84 -15.17 -2.82
CA TRP A 133 -5.80 -16.62 -2.59
C TRP A 133 -4.73 -17.29 -3.47
N LEU A 134 -4.65 -16.91 -4.74
CA LEU A 134 -3.65 -17.42 -5.67
C LEU A 134 -2.21 -17.01 -5.29
N SER A 135 -2.02 -15.80 -4.74
CA SER A 135 -0.72 -15.31 -4.27
C SER A 135 -0.25 -16.07 -3.01
N LYS A 136 -1.15 -16.30 -2.04
CA LYS A 136 -0.82 -17.11 -0.84
C LYS A 136 -0.53 -18.56 -1.20
N LEU A 137 -1.35 -19.18 -2.06
CA LEU A 137 -1.07 -20.50 -2.61
C LEU A 137 0.25 -20.50 -3.40
N GLY A 138 0.55 -19.42 -4.11
CA GLY A 138 1.80 -19.25 -4.84
C GLY A 138 3.03 -19.23 -3.95
N ALA A 139 2.99 -18.57 -2.79
CA ALA A 139 4.12 -18.51 -1.85
C ALA A 139 4.36 -19.87 -1.17
N ILE A 140 3.30 -20.53 -0.70
CA ILE A 140 3.39 -21.87 -0.07
C ILE A 140 3.82 -22.92 -1.12
N ALA A 141 3.23 -22.85 -2.31
CA ALA A 141 3.59 -23.73 -3.41
C ALA A 141 5.04 -23.51 -3.88
N TYR A 142 5.56 -22.28 -3.80
CA TYR A 142 6.93 -21.95 -4.16
C TYR A 142 7.95 -22.65 -3.24
N GLU A 143 7.78 -22.53 -1.92
CA GLU A 143 8.66 -23.23 -0.97
C GLU A 143 8.58 -24.76 -1.09
N LEU A 144 7.35 -25.27 -1.29
CA LEU A 144 7.14 -26.70 -1.49
C LEU A 144 7.77 -27.18 -2.82
N LEU A 145 7.59 -26.41 -3.89
CA LEU A 145 8.16 -26.71 -5.20
C LEU A 145 9.69 -26.65 -5.22
N LEU A 146 10.33 -25.76 -4.45
CA LEU A 146 11.78 -25.74 -4.30
C LEU A 146 12.29 -27.04 -3.67
N LYS A 147 11.64 -27.51 -2.59
CA LYS A 147 11.98 -28.78 -1.95
C LYS A 147 11.74 -29.98 -2.87
N ILE A 148 10.60 -30.00 -3.54
CA ILE A 148 10.24 -31.06 -4.51
C ILE A 148 11.19 -31.04 -5.71
N ASN A 149 11.62 -29.87 -6.20
CA ASN A 149 12.53 -29.76 -7.32
C ASN A 149 13.92 -30.39 -7.05
N ILE A 150 14.41 -30.26 -5.81
CA ILE A 150 15.65 -30.92 -5.38
C ILE A 150 15.49 -32.45 -5.47
N ILE A 151 14.38 -32.97 -4.94
CA ILE A 151 14.08 -34.42 -4.92
C ILE A 151 13.88 -34.93 -6.36
N ILE A 152 13.09 -34.22 -7.16
CA ILE A 152 12.84 -34.62 -8.57
C ILE A 152 14.15 -34.64 -9.36
N ASN A 153 15.01 -33.64 -9.23
CA ASN A 153 16.25 -33.58 -9.96
C ASN A 153 17.28 -34.64 -9.46
N PHE A 154 17.22 -35.02 -8.20
CA PHE A 154 17.99 -36.14 -7.67
C PHE A 154 17.58 -37.46 -8.37
N PHE A 155 16.29 -37.79 -8.45
CA PHE A 155 15.80 -38.99 -9.14
C PHE A 155 15.96 -38.92 -10.65
N ARG A 156 15.88 -37.72 -11.27
CA ARG A 156 16.16 -37.52 -12.69
C ARG A 156 17.62 -37.80 -13.02
N LYS A 157 18.55 -37.34 -12.15
CA LYS A 157 19.99 -37.60 -12.30
C LYS A 157 20.30 -39.09 -12.20
N LEU A 158 19.66 -39.82 -11.27
CA LEU A 158 19.80 -41.29 -11.16
C LEU A 158 19.30 -42.06 -12.40
N ARG A 159 18.36 -41.44 -13.16
CA ARG A 159 17.81 -42.02 -14.41
C ARG A 159 18.44 -41.46 -15.69
N GLY A 160 19.56 -40.72 -15.59
CA GLY A 160 20.25 -40.14 -16.74
C GLY A 160 19.45 -39.05 -17.48
N LYS A 161 18.43 -38.41 -16.82
CA LYS A 161 17.62 -37.37 -17.44
C LYS A 161 18.14 -35.99 -17.10
N ASP A 162 18.04 -35.07 -18.06
CA ASP A 162 18.46 -33.68 -17.91
C ASP A 162 17.73 -32.94 -16.79
N TYR A 163 18.37 -31.86 -16.29
CA TYR A 163 17.84 -31.00 -15.26
C TYR A 163 16.52 -30.32 -15.67
N TRP A 164 15.50 -30.43 -14.83
CA TRP A 164 14.23 -29.73 -15.03
C TRP A 164 14.22 -28.40 -14.27
N SER A 165 14.02 -27.29 -14.99
CA SER A 165 14.11 -25.96 -14.41
C SER A 165 12.77 -25.44 -13.91
N LEU A 166 12.66 -25.30 -12.60
CA LEU A 166 11.54 -24.62 -11.94
C LEU A 166 11.41 -23.14 -12.37
N ALA A 167 12.51 -22.53 -12.81
CA ALA A 167 12.54 -21.15 -13.31
C ALA A 167 11.59 -20.94 -14.51
N LYS A 168 11.46 -21.94 -15.38
CA LYS A 168 10.54 -21.88 -16.53
C LYS A 168 9.07 -21.86 -16.11
N PHE A 169 8.73 -22.56 -15.04
CA PHE A 169 7.39 -22.57 -14.44
C PHE A 169 7.06 -21.27 -13.70
N LEU A 170 8.05 -20.69 -13.00
CA LEU A 170 7.93 -19.38 -12.34
C LEU A 170 7.72 -18.24 -13.32
N LYS A 171 8.38 -18.28 -14.49
CA LYS A 171 8.20 -17.28 -15.55
C LYS A 171 6.73 -17.16 -15.99
N TYR A 172 6.00 -18.27 -16.01
CA TYR A 172 4.57 -18.29 -16.30
C TYR A 172 3.73 -17.64 -15.19
N LYS A 173 4.08 -17.85 -13.90
CA LYS A 173 3.37 -17.26 -12.76
C LYS A 173 3.61 -15.76 -12.62
N VAL A 174 4.84 -15.29 -12.87
CA VAL A 174 5.15 -13.84 -12.92
C VAL A 174 4.33 -13.16 -14.01
N LYS A 175 4.18 -13.78 -15.18
CA LYS A 175 3.33 -13.26 -16.27
C LYS A 175 1.87 -13.08 -15.83
N ASN A 176 1.31 -14.00 -15.04
CA ASN A 176 -0.05 -13.90 -14.53
C ASN A 176 -0.20 -12.80 -13.45
N ALA A 177 0.80 -12.61 -12.59
CA ALA A 177 0.81 -11.51 -11.62
C ALA A 177 0.87 -10.14 -12.31
N VAL A 178 1.70 -10.00 -13.35
CA VAL A 178 1.78 -8.78 -14.17
C VAL A 178 0.46 -8.51 -14.90
N LYS A 179 -0.17 -9.54 -15.47
CA LYS A 179 -1.51 -9.41 -16.09
C LYS A 179 -2.55 -8.90 -15.11
N PHE A 180 -2.52 -9.42 -13.90
CA PHE A 180 -3.42 -9.04 -12.81
C PHE A 180 -3.27 -7.57 -12.40
N ILE A 181 -2.02 -7.08 -12.23
CA ILE A 181 -1.74 -5.66 -11.96
C ILE A 181 -2.32 -4.81 -13.08
N GLY A 182 -2.12 -5.20 -14.35
CA GLY A 182 -2.68 -4.48 -15.49
C GLY A 182 -4.22 -4.44 -15.50
N GLU A 183 -4.90 -5.50 -15.08
CA GLU A 183 -6.38 -5.53 -14.96
C GLU A 183 -6.88 -4.56 -13.87
N TYR A 184 -6.16 -4.47 -12.75
CA TYR A 184 -6.46 -3.53 -11.68
C TYR A 184 -6.27 -2.08 -12.13
N GLU A 185 -5.13 -1.77 -12.73
CA GLU A 185 -4.84 -0.44 -13.28
C GLU A 185 -5.87 -0.01 -14.32
N ASN A 186 -6.27 -0.92 -15.22
CA ASN A 186 -7.32 -0.66 -16.20
C ASN A 186 -8.68 -0.38 -15.56
N THR A 187 -9.03 -1.11 -14.51
CA THR A 187 -10.26 -0.90 -13.74
C THR A 187 -10.28 0.46 -13.07
N LEU A 188 -9.19 0.83 -12.39
CA LEU A 188 -9.04 2.14 -11.76
C LEU A 188 -9.06 3.27 -12.78
N SER A 189 -8.34 3.12 -13.89
CA SER A 189 -8.28 4.11 -14.96
C SER A 189 -9.67 4.33 -15.60
N SER A 190 -10.41 3.24 -15.84
CA SER A 190 -11.78 3.30 -16.36
C SER A 190 -12.73 3.98 -15.37
N TYR A 191 -12.58 3.70 -14.07
CA TYR A 191 -13.36 4.36 -13.03
C TYR A 191 -13.05 5.86 -12.97
N ALA A 192 -11.77 6.24 -13.00
CA ALA A 192 -11.35 7.64 -13.00
C ALA A 192 -11.95 8.41 -14.17
N LYS A 193 -11.82 7.87 -15.40
CA LYS A 193 -12.40 8.45 -16.63
C LYS A 193 -13.90 8.65 -16.50
N ARG A 194 -14.65 7.62 -16.07
CA ARG A 194 -16.11 7.67 -15.90
C ARG A 194 -16.54 8.74 -14.89
N LYS A 195 -15.74 8.95 -13.83
CA LYS A 195 -16.01 9.94 -12.78
C LYS A 195 -15.37 11.31 -13.04
N LYS A 196 -14.72 11.50 -14.19
CA LYS A 196 -14.06 12.74 -14.60
C LYS A 196 -12.95 13.17 -13.62
N PHE A 197 -12.21 12.22 -13.09
CA PHE A 197 -10.96 12.46 -12.35
C PHE A 197 -9.77 12.34 -13.31
N ASP A 198 -8.73 13.13 -13.07
CA ASP A 198 -7.46 13.03 -13.81
C ASP A 198 -6.66 11.80 -13.41
N GLY A 199 -6.95 11.19 -12.26
CA GLY A 199 -6.34 9.96 -11.81
C GLY A 199 -6.80 9.52 -10.42
N ILE A 200 -6.22 8.41 -9.94
CA ILE A 200 -6.46 7.87 -8.60
C ILE A 200 -5.12 7.71 -7.89
N ILE A 201 -5.09 8.07 -6.62
CA ILE A 201 -3.96 7.81 -5.71
C ILE A 201 -4.44 6.77 -4.71
N CYS A 202 -3.83 5.60 -4.71
CA CYS A 202 -4.21 4.51 -3.80
C CYS A 202 -2.98 3.76 -3.26
N GLY A 203 -3.17 3.08 -2.13
CA GLY A 203 -2.27 2.10 -1.53
C GLY A 203 -2.74 0.66 -1.80
N HIS A 204 -2.68 -0.21 -0.78
CA HIS A 204 -3.28 -1.54 -0.70
C HIS A 204 -2.62 -2.64 -1.52
N ILE A 205 -2.02 -2.33 -2.67
CA ILE A 205 -1.36 -3.34 -3.49
C ILE A 205 0.15 -3.21 -3.28
N PRO A 206 0.82 -4.26 -2.83
CA PRO A 206 2.28 -4.28 -2.78
C PRO A 206 2.83 -4.39 -4.22
N VAL A 207 2.83 -3.28 -4.94
CA VAL A 207 3.41 -3.20 -6.27
C VAL A 207 4.81 -2.64 -6.13
N SER A 208 5.80 -3.45 -6.46
CA SER A 208 7.19 -2.98 -6.61
C SER A 208 7.37 -2.05 -7.82
N TYR A 209 6.29 -1.65 -8.47
CA TYR A 209 6.26 -0.87 -9.68
C TYR A 209 5.33 0.32 -9.54
N THR A 210 5.89 1.49 -9.37
CA THR A 210 5.22 2.74 -9.70
C THR A 210 5.36 2.99 -11.20
N HIS A 211 4.50 2.40 -12.00
CA HIS A 211 4.25 2.86 -13.35
C HIS A 211 3.25 4.00 -13.29
N LEU A 212 3.76 5.16 -12.97
CA LEU A 212 3.11 6.41 -13.35
C LEU A 212 3.28 6.56 -14.87
N THR A 213 2.36 6.03 -15.65
CA THR A 213 2.17 6.39 -17.05
C THR A 213 1.43 7.73 -17.17
N LEU A 214 1.80 8.68 -16.35
CA LEU A 214 1.54 10.08 -16.56
C LEU A 214 2.90 10.73 -16.76
N PRO A 215 3.08 11.61 -17.74
CA PRO A 215 4.26 12.44 -17.84
C PRO A 215 4.19 13.49 -16.72
N THR A 216 4.28 13.05 -15.51
CA THR A 216 4.44 13.91 -14.35
C THR A 216 5.88 13.77 -13.92
N ARG A 217 6.75 14.56 -14.51
CA ARG A 217 7.81 15.15 -13.73
C ARG A 217 7.11 15.87 -12.57
N LEU A 218 6.98 15.23 -11.43
CA LEU A 218 6.90 15.92 -10.17
C LEU A 218 8.28 16.58 -9.99
N MET A 219 8.45 17.75 -10.59
CA MET A 219 9.50 18.62 -10.13
C MET A 219 9.07 19.15 -8.78
N VAL A 220 9.87 18.83 -7.80
CA VAL A 220 9.91 19.34 -6.44
C VAL A 220 10.03 20.88 -6.46
#